data_fc7452eded5e80576dfca4cd19114423
#
_entry.id   fc7452eded5e80576dfca4cd19114423
#
_cell.length_a   1.000
_cell.length_b   1.000
_cell.length_c   1.000
_cell.angle_alpha   90.00
_cell.angle_beta   90.00
_cell.angle_gamma   90.00
#
_symmetry.space_group_name_H-M   'P 1'
#
loop_
_entity.id
_entity.type
_entity.pdbx_description
1 polymer ?
#
loop_
_entity_poly.entity_id
_entity_poly.type
_entity_poly.pdbx_seq_one_letter_code
_entity_poly.pdbx_strand_id
1 'polypeptide(L)'
;MELKYVVPCLFGLEGLAGDELRRLDMKNVQVEDRRVLFEGDLAAMAKANICLRTGERVMIVLAQFQAKTFEELFQGVLRTNLEDFIPKDGQFPVKGHCLNSQLMSVSDCQAIIKKAASRRLGEKYGISWLPENGIKFQLHFTILNDQVTLSLDTSGPGLHKRGYRAIGNDAPLHETLAAGMIQLTRFRGREFFWDPFCGSGTIPIEAALIAKNRAPGMNRHFAAEEYPWMPQELWTQCKEEAKAREFSGKYRILGSDNDPSCVSLAFANARKAGVSDCVDFKDGDATKMSLPCDEGILVLIHLVVLNLQRLVLQTFDNLHSYL
;
A
#
# COMPACT_ATOMS: atom_id res chain seq x y z
N MET A 1 -21.21 4.79 -11.33
CA MET A 1 -21.39 5.28 -9.96
C MET A 1 -20.08 5.91 -9.53
N GLU A 2 -20.08 7.16 -9.10
CA GLU A 2 -18.89 7.84 -8.60
C GLU A 2 -18.81 7.60 -7.08
N LEU A 3 -17.67 7.13 -6.61
CA LEU A 3 -17.43 6.75 -5.21
C LEU A 3 -16.29 7.58 -4.65
N LYS A 4 -16.31 7.78 -3.34
CA LYS A 4 -15.21 8.40 -2.59
C LYS A 4 -14.32 7.30 -2.01
N TYR A 5 -13.02 7.46 -2.15
CA TYR A 5 -12.02 6.51 -1.67
C TYR A 5 -11.09 7.16 -0.67
N VAL A 6 -10.53 6.34 0.22
CA VAL A 6 -9.47 6.72 1.15
C VAL A 6 -8.29 5.75 1.00
N VAL A 7 -7.10 6.31 0.95
CA VAL A 7 -5.82 5.61 0.88
C VAL A 7 -5.01 5.97 2.11
N PRO A 8 -4.96 5.15 3.15
CA PRO A 8 -3.98 5.32 4.23
C PRO A 8 -2.56 5.17 3.67
N CYS A 9 -1.64 5.96 4.21
CA CYS A 9 -0.22 5.89 3.88
C CYS A 9 0.64 6.15 5.12
N LEU A 10 1.92 5.83 5.04
CA LEU A 10 2.87 6.14 6.09
C LEU A 10 3.04 7.66 6.21
N PHE A 11 3.21 8.14 7.45
CA PHE A 11 3.44 9.54 7.74
C PHE A 11 4.66 10.07 6.97
N GLY A 12 4.49 11.20 6.30
CA GLY A 12 5.48 11.82 5.42
C GLY A 12 5.44 11.36 3.96
N LEU A 13 4.64 10.34 3.61
CA LEU A 13 4.46 9.86 2.23
C LEU A 13 3.15 10.33 1.58
N GLU A 14 2.34 11.13 2.28
CA GLU A 14 1.02 11.57 1.81
C GLU A 14 1.11 12.35 0.50
N GLY A 15 2.11 13.23 0.38
CA GLY A 15 2.36 13.99 -0.84
C GLY A 15 2.68 13.09 -2.04
N LEU A 16 3.52 12.06 -1.83
CA LEU A 16 3.86 11.09 -2.86
C LEU A 16 2.64 10.27 -3.30
N ALA A 17 1.86 9.76 -2.34
CA ALA A 17 0.62 9.03 -2.63
C ALA A 17 -0.39 9.89 -3.40
N GLY A 18 -0.52 11.17 -3.01
CA GLY A 18 -1.36 12.15 -3.73
C GLY A 18 -0.88 12.38 -5.15
N ASP A 19 0.42 12.51 -5.37
CA ASP A 19 0.99 12.69 -6.71
C ASP A 19 0.85 11.42 -7.58
N GLU A 20 0.96 10.24 -6.99
CA GLU A 20 0.66 8.98 -7.67
C GLU A 20 -0.79 8.95 -8.16
N LEU A 21 -1.76 9.30 -7.31
CA LEU A 21 -3.17 9.36 -7.66
C LEU A 21 -3.47 10.39 -8.75
N ARG A 22 -2.86 11.58 -8.69
CA ARG A 22 -2.99 12.60 -9.76
C ARG A 22 -2.46 12.11 -11.10
N ARG A 23 -1.30 11.40 -11.11
CA ARG A 23 -0.74 10.80 -12.34
C ARG A 23 -1.58 9.64 -12.90
N LEU A 24 -2.45 9.07 -12.08
CA LEU A 24 -3.44 8.06 -12.47
C LEU A 24 -4.76 8.68 -12.92
N ASP A 25 -4.85 10.00 -13.02
CA ASP A 25 -6.02 10.79 -13.42
C ASP A 25 -7.21 10.64 -12.45
N MET A 26 -6.94 10.43 -11.14
CA MET A 26 -7.97 10.38 -10.13
C MET A 26 -8.54 11.77 -9.84
N LYS A 27 -9.86 11.83 -9.63
CA LYS A 27 -10.57 13.08 -9.38
C LYS A 27 -10.48 13.52 -7.92
N ASN A 28 -10.55 14.81 -7.67
CA ASN A 28 -10.69 15.41 -6.34
C ASN A 28 -9.69 14.89 -5.31
N VAL A 29 -8.42 14.74 -5.71
CA VAL A 29 -7.34 14.24 -4.84
C VAL A 29 -7.05 15.23 -3.73
N GLN A 30 -7.33 14.85 -2.49
CA GLN A 30 -7.11 15.63 -1.26
C GLN A 30 -6.09 14.91 -0.38
N VAL A 31 -5.01 15.61 -0.05
CA VAL A 31 -3.95 15.08 0.82
C VAL A 31 -4.23 15.54 2.26
N GLU A 32 -4.31 14.58 3.16
CA GLU A 32 -4.52 14.79 4.60
C GLU A 32 -3.44 14.03 5.39
N ASP A 33 -3.31 14.31 6.67
CA ASP A 33 -2.36 13.58 7.53
C ASP A 33 -2.63 12.07 7.48
N ARG A 34 -1.60 11.29 7.10
CA ARG A 34 -1.58 9.82 7.02
C ARG A 34 -2.58 9.21 6.04
N ARG A 35 -3.23 9.99 5.18
CA ARG A 35 -4.16 9.49 4.17
C ARG A 35 -4.33 10.43 3.00
N VAL A 36 -4.79 9.87 1.89
CA VAL A 36 -5.21 10.63 0.72
C VAL A 36 -6.63 10.22 0.35
N LEU A 37 -7.46 11.19 0.04
CA LEU A 37 -8.82 10.97 -0.48
C LEU A 37 -8.83 11.21 -1.98
N PHE A 38 -9.66 10.48 -2.70
CA PHE A 38 -9.93 10.71 -4.12
C PHE A 38 -11.33 10.26 -4.49
N GLU A 39 -11.80 10.65 -5.66
CA GLU A 39 -13.07 10.22 -6.22
C GLU A 39 -12.87 9.55 -7.58
N GLY A 40 -13.77 8.62 -7.91
CA GLY A 40 -13.75 7.89 -9.17
C GLY A 40 -14.77 6.77 -9.22
N ASP A 41 -14.75 6.04 -10.32
CA ASP A 41 -15.56 4.85 -10.53
C ASP A 41 -14.87 3.55 -10.07
N LEU A 42 -15.43 2.40 -10.40
CA LEU A 42 -14.85 1.10 -10.05
C LEU A 42 -13.53 0.82 -10.81
N ALA A 43 -13.37 1.37 -12.01
CA ALA A 43 -12.10 1.26 -12.75
C ALA A 43 -10.98 2.08 -12.06
N ALA A 44 -11.31 3.28 -11.56
CA ALA A 44 -10.39 4.08 -10.75
C ALA A 44 -9.94 3.33 -9.49
N MET A 45 -10.84 2.62 -8.80
CA MET A 45 -10.51 1.77 -7.65
C MET A 45 -9.53 0.64 -8.03
N ALA A 46 -9.82 -0.10 -9.11
CA ALA A 46 -8.95 -1.17 -9.58
C ALA A 46 -7.56 -0.65 -9.97
N LYS A 47 -7.52 0.45 -10.74
CA LYS A 47 -6.30 1.12 -11.16
C LYS A 47 -5.46 1.63 -9.99
N ALA A 48 -6.09 2.22 -8.96
CA ALA A 48 -5.41 2.65 -7.74
C ALA A 48 -4.79 1.46 -6.98
N ASN A 49 -5.54 0.36 -6.80
CA ASN A 49 -5.03 -0.86 -6.16
C ASN A 49 -3.82 -1.45 -6.89
N ILE A 50 -3.85 -1.48 -8.23
CA ILE A 50 -2.79 -2.06 -9.06
C ILE A 50 -1.54 -1.16 -9.08
N CYS A 51 -1.70 0.15 -9.14
CA CYS A 51 -0.63 1.08 -9.51
C CYS A 51 0.00 1.82 -8.32
N LEU A 52 -0.67 1.96 -7.18
CA LEU A 52 -0.13 2.69 -6.03
C LEU A 52 1.11 2.01 -5.44
N ARG A 53 2.16 2.80 -5.24
CA ARG A 53 3.44 2.36 -4.69
C ARG A 53 3.56 2.69 -3.20
N THR A 54 3.06 3.86 -2.79
CA THR A 54 3.22 4.41 -1.43
C THR A 54 1.95 4.35 -0.57
N GLY A 55 0.80 4.00 -1.16
CA GLY A 55 -0.43 3.73 -0.42
C GLY A 55 -0.41 2.36 0.26
N GLU A 56 -1.04 2.26 1.43
CA GLU A 56 -1.13 1.00 2.19
C GLU A 56 -2.36 0.16 1.81
N ARG A 57 -3.46 0.83 1.45
CA ARG A 57 -4.74 0.24 1.02
C ARG A 57 -5.53 1.23 0.18
N VAL A 58 -6.46 0.71 -0.59
CA VAL A 58 -7.55 1.50 -1.20
C VAL A 58 -8.85 1.04 -0.55
N MET A 59 -9.64 1.97 -0.03
CA MET A 59 -10.90 1.64 0.64
C MET A 59 -12.01 2.57 0.17
N ILE A 60 -13.21 2.04 -0.03
CA ILE A 60 -14.41 2.84 -0.32
C ILE A 60 -14.87 3.51 0.96
N VAL A 61 -15.06 4.82 0.95
CA VAL A 61 -15.67 5.56 2.06
C VAL A 61 -17.17 5.32 2.04
N LEU A 62 -17.69 4.61 3.05
CA LEU A 62 -19.11 4.30 3.20
C LEU A 62 -19.87 5.43 3.89
N ALA A 63 -19.25 6.01 4.94
CA ALA A 63 -19.82 7.13 5.68
C ALA A 63 -18.74 7.97 6.38
N GLN A 64 -19.03 9.24 6.56
CA GLN A 64 -18.27 10.17 7.41
C GLN A 64 -19.26 10.94 8.31
N PHE A 65 -19.05 10.91 9.62
CA PHE A 65 -19.90 11.58 10.59
C PHE A 65 -19.15 11.85 11.89
N GLN A 66 -19.68 12.75 12.72
CA GLN A 66 -19.14 13.02 14.05
C GLN A 66 -19.76 12.07 15.07
N ALA A 67 -18.94 11.55 16.00
CA ALA A 67 -19.41 10.77 17.14
C ALA A 67 -18.48 10.96 18.35
N LYS A 68 -19.05 11.40 19.46
CA LYS A 68 -18.40 11.57 20.76
C LYS A 68 -18.85 10.51 21.77
N THR A 69 -19.95 9.83 21.45
CA THR A 69 -20.55 8.79 22.29
C THR A 69 -20.75 7.51 21.49
N PHE A 70 -20.83 6.37 22.19
CA PHE A 70 -21.14 5.08 21.56
C PHE A 70 -22.54 5.07 20.90
N GLU A 71 -23.51 5.82 21.42
CA GLU A 71 -24.82 5.93 20.78
C GLU A 71 -24.73 6.71 19.46
N GLU A 72 -24.00 7.81 19.40
CA GLU A 72 -23.78 8.55 18.15
C GLU A 72 -23.05 7.68 17.12
N LEU A 73 -22.05 6.93 17.56
CA LEU A 73 -21.34 5.97 16.70
C LEU A 73 -22.29 4.91 16.13
N PHE A 74 -23.13 4.31 17.03
CA PHE A 74 -24.11 3.31 16.63
C PHE A 74 -25.10 3.86 15.61
N GLN A 75 -25.68 5.04 15.86
CA GLN A 75 -26.67 5.67 15.00
C GLN A 75 -26.05 6.10 13.64
N GLY A 76 -24.81 6.58 13.63
CA GLY A 76 -24.09 6.92 12.41
C GLY A 76 -23.91 5.71 11.49
N VAL A 77 -23.49 4.59 12.04
CA VAL A 77 -23.35 3.33 11.28
C VAL A 77 -24.71 2.78 10.84
N LEU A 78 -25.73 2.83 11.70
CA LEU A 78 -27.08 2.35 11.38
C LEU A 78 -27.71 3.08 10.18
N ARG A 79 -27.37 4.39 10.00
CA ARG A 79 -27.83 5.19 8.85
C ARG A 79 -27.06 4.94 7.56
N THR A 80 -25.95 4.21 7.62
CA THR A 80 -25.13 3.91 6.45
C THR A 80 -25.76 2.79 5.62
N ASN A 81 -25.85 2.96 4.30
CA ASN A 81 -26.43 1.97 3.38
C ASN A 81 -25.42 0.84 3.10
N LEU A 82 -25.17 -0.01 4.11
CA LEU A 82 -24.21 -1.12 4.01
C LEU A 82 -24.67 -2.18 3.00
N GLU A 83 -25.96 -2.33 2.82
CA GLU A 83 -26.60 -3.27 1.89
C GLU A 83 -26.26 -3.01 0.42
N ASP A 84 -25.81 -1.81 0.07
CA ASP A 84 -25.37 -1.48 -1.30
C ASP A 84 -24.07 -2.23 -1.66
N PHE A 85 -23.32 -2.67 -0.66
CA PHE A 85 -22.03 -3.33 -0.84
C PHE A 85 -21.96 -4.74 -0.25
N ILE A 86 -22.64 -5.00 0.87
CA ILE A 86 -22.54 -6.25 1.63
C ILE A 86 -23.80 -7.09 1.41
N PRO A 87 -23.71 -8.23 0.73
CA PRO A 87 -24.86 -9.13 0.52
C PRO A 87 -25.27 -9.82 1.83
N LYS A 88 -26.44 -10.48 1.80
CA LYS A 88 -27.09 -11.12 2.95
C LYS A 88 -26.20 -12.13 3.69
N ASP A 89 -25.33 -12.82 2.98
CA ASP A 89 -24.43 -13.86 3.48
C ASP A 89 -23.00 -13.36 3.72
N GLY A 90 -22.71 -12.09 3.36
CA GLY A 90 -21.39 -11.49 3.46
C GLY A 90 -20.83 -11.48 4.89
N GLN A 91 -19.56 -11.85 5.06
CA GLN A 91 -18.84 -11.66 6.31
C GLN A 91 -18.34 -10.20 6.39
N PHE A 92 -18.60 -9.52 7.49
CA PHE A 92 -18.17 -8.12 7.68
C PHE A 92 -17.44 -7.90 9.00
N PRO A 93 -16.22 -8.45 9.15
CA PRO A 93 -15.40 -8.15 10.30
C PRO A 93 -15.03 -6.65 10.32
N VAL A 94 -14.85 -6.11 11.54
CA VAL A 94 -14.56 -4.69 11.76
C VAL A 94 -13.16 -4.55 12.32
N LYS A 95 -12.36 -3.64 11.75
CA LYS A 95 -11.05 -3.23 12.26
C LYS A 95 -10.94 -1.72 12.24
N GLY A 96 -10.09 -1.16 13.05
CA GLY A 96 -9.88 0.29 13.02
C GLY A 96 -9.01 0.79 14.15
N HIS A 97 -8.98 2.09 14.29
CA HIS A 97 -8.23 2.78 15.34
C HIS A 97 -8.91 4.09 15.73
N CYS A 98 -8.62 4.51 16.95
CA CYS A 98 -9.07 5.79 17.50
C CYS A 98 -7.84 6.63 17.85
N LEU A 99 -7.89 7.94 17.55
CA LEU A 99 -6.83 8.88 17.84
C LEU A 99 -7.43 10.24 18.19
N ASN A 100 -6.96 10.85 19.28
CA ASN A 100 -7.37 12.18 19.72
C ASN A 100 -8.89 12.38 19.80
N SER A 101 -9.62 11.39 20.31
CA SER A 101 -11.08 11.35 20.31
C SER A 101 -11.63 10.96 21.68
N GLN A 102 -12.89 11.28 21.95
CA GLN A 102 -13.56 10.84 23.19
C GLN A 102 -13.74 9.32 23.19
N LEU A 103 -14.02 8.73 22.05
CA LEU A 103 -14.08 7.28 21.86
C LEU A 103 -12.65 6.75 21.62
N MET A 104 -12.02 6.22 22.67
CA MET A 104 -10.64 5.72 22.64
C MET A 104 -10.54 4.19 22.65
N SER A 105 -11.54 3.47 23.18
CA SER A 105 -11.55 2.01 23.23
C SER A 105 -11.82 1.44 21.83
N VAL A 106 -10.78 0.97 21.17
CA VAL A 106 -10.88 0.35 19.83
C VAL A 106 -11.80 -0.87 19.86
N SER A 107 -11.68 -1.74 20.88
CA SER A 107 -12.51 -2.94 21.03
C SER A 107 -13.99 -2.64 21.17
N ASP A 108 -14.34 -1.61 21.98
CA ASP A 108 -15.73 -1.23 22.18
C ASP A 108 -16.30 -0.58 20.91
N CYS A 109 -15.53 0.28 20.25
CA CYS A 109 -15.92 0.85 18.95
C CYS A 109 -16.15 -0.26 17.90
N GLN A 110 -15.28 -1.28 17.84
CA GLN A 110 -15.47 -2.44 16.97
C GLN A 110 -16.77 -3.17 17.26
N ALA A 111 -17.06 -3.44 18.53
CA ALA A 111 -18.28 -4.13 18.96
C ALA A 111 -19.55 -3.32 18.62
N ILE A 112 -19.53 -2.01 18.87
CA ILE A 112 -20.64 -1.10 18.55
C ILE A 112 -20.89 -1.01 17.06
N ILE A 113 -19.83 -0.82 16.24
CA ILE A 113 -19.93 -0.78 14.77
C ILE A 113 -20.47 -2.11 14.24
N LYS A 114 -19.93 -3.24 14.73
CA LYS A 114 -20.41 -4.57 14.33
C LYS A 114 -21.89 -4.77 14.66
N LYS A 115 -22.33 -4.37 15.87
CA LYS A 115 -23.73 -4.45 16.31
C LYS A 115 -24.64 -3.59 15.44
N ALA A 116 -24.24 -2.34 15.12
CA ALA A 116 -25.00 -1.43 14.29
C ALA A 116 -25.13 -1.95 12.86
N ALA A 117 -24.01 -2.43 12.28
CA ALA A 117 -23.99 -3.02 10.94
C ALA A 117 -24.87 -4.27 10.85
N SER A 118 -24.79 -5.16 11.87
CA SER A 118 -25.65 -6.35 11.93
C SER A 118 -27.14 -5.98 12.00
N ARG A 119 -27.48 -4.97 12.79
CA ARG A 119 -28.85 -4.47 12.88
C ARG A 119 -29.33 -3.88 11.56
N ARG A 120 -28.53 -3.00 10.92
CA ARG A 120 -28.84 -2.40 9.62
C ARG A 120 -29.12 -3.46 8.54
N LEU A 121 -28.20 -4.40 8.38
CA LEU A 121 -28.30 -5.46 7.38
C LEU A 121 -29.47 -6.43 7.71
N GLY A 122 -29.65 -6.76 8.99
CA GLY A 122 -30.80 -7.59 9.43
C GLY A 122 -32.14 -6.96 9.12
N GLU A 123 -32.33 -5.68 9.44
CA GLU A 123 -33.54 -4.91 9.10
C GLU A 123 -33.76 -4.84 7.58
N LYS A 124 -32.70 -4.61 6.81
CA LYS A 124 -32.79 -4.50 5.34
C LYS A 124 -33.13 -5.83 4.68
N TYR A 125 -32.54 -6.93 5.16
CA TYR A 125 -32.74 -8.25 4.56
C TYR A 125 -33.90 -9.03 5.22
N GLY A 126 -34.58 -8.47 6.21
CA GLY A 126 -35.69 -9.09 6.91
C GLY A 126 -35.32 -10.35 7.68
N ILE A 127 -34.12 -10.38 8.25
CA ILE A 127 -33.57 -11.54 9.01
C ILE A 127 -33.03 -11.10 10.37
N SER A 128 -33.23 -11.95 11.36
CA SER A 128 -32.70 -11.72 12.72
C SER A 128 -31.26 -12.20 12.92
N TRP A 129 -30.79 -13.09 12.05
CA TRP A 129 -29.44 -13.66 12.11
C TRP A 129 -28.80 -13.65 10.73
N LEU A 130 -27.64 -12.99 10.65
CA LEU A 130 -26.83 -12.96 9.43
C LEU A 130 -25.89 -14.17 9.42
N PRO A 131 -25.89 -15.00 8.38
CA PRO A 131 -25.12 -16.25 8.35
C PRO A 131 -23.59 -16.02 8.31
N GLU A 132 -23.13 -14.93 7.75
CA GLU A 132 -21.71 -14.56 7.64
C GLU A 132 -20.79 -15.72 7.16
N ASN A 133 -21.24 -16.47 6.17
CA ASN A 133 -20.55 -17.63 5.61
C ASN A 133 -20.10 -17.43 4.15
N GLY A 134 -20.40 -16.26 3.57
CA GLY A 134 -20.00 -15.86 2.22
C GLY A 134 -18.67 -15.11 2.15
N ILE A 135 -18.54 -14.26 1.16
CA ILE A 135 -17.34 -13.43 0.89
C ILE A 135 -17.10 -12.45 2.03
N LYS A 136 -15.83 -12.15 2.26
CA LYS A 136 -15.39 -11.23 3.32
C LYS A 136 -15.35 -9.78 2.84
N PHE A 137 -16.18 -8.94 3.45
CA PHE A 137 -16.23 -7.48 3.29
C PHE A 137 -15.62 -6.81 4.53
N GLN A 138 -14.31 -6.63 4.56
CA GLN A 138 -13.63 -6.07 5.71
C GLN A 138 -13.99 -4.59 5.90
N LEU A 139 -14.71 -4.27 6.96
CA LEU A 139 -14.98 -2.90 7.36
C LEU A 139 -13.78 -2.32 8.14
N HIS A 140 -13.41 -1.09 7.80
CA HIS A 140 -12.44 -0.31 8.55
C HIS A 140 -13.09 0.96 9.10
N PHE A 141 -12.72 1.33 10.32
CA PHE A 141 -13.07 2.62 10.86
C PHE A 141 -11.84 3.38 11.34
N THR A 142 -11.89 4.69 11.21
CA THR A 142 -10.95 5.60 11.83
C THR A 142 -11.77 6.65 12.58
N ILE A 143 -11.47 6.85 13.87
CA ILE A 143 -12.03 7.95 14.65
C ILE A 143 -10.86 8.89 14.95
N LEU A 144 -10.87 10.07 14.33
CA LEU A 144 -9.84 11.08 14.47
C LEU A 144 -10.49 12.42 14.82
N ASN A 145 -10.13 13.00 15.98
CA ASN A 145 -10.73 14.24 16.48
C ASN A 145 -12.27 14.18 16.49
N ASP A 146 -12.84 13.07 16.98
CA ASP A 146 -14.27 12.75 17.02
C ASP A 146 -14.96 12.61 15.65
N GLN A 147 -14.21 12.67 14.54
CA GLN A 147 -14.71 12.39 13.19
C GLN A 147 -14.52 10.92 12.85
N VAL A 148 -15.62 10.26 12.58
CA VAL A 148 -15.65 8.84 12.15
C VAL A 148 -15.59 8.78 10.63
N THR A 149 -14.69 7.97 10.11
CA THR A 149 -14.70 7.49 8.72
C THR A 149 -14.91 5.99 8.75
N LEU A 150 -16.03 5.52 8.22
CA LEU A 150 -16.32 4.11 8.00
C LEU A 150 -16.02 3.78 6.54
N SER A 151 -15.25 2.74 6.30
CA SER A 151 -14.82 2.37 4.94
C SER A 151 -14.80 0.86 4.72
N LEU A 152 -14.89 0.45 3.45
CA LEU A 152 -14.82 -0.93 3.00
C LEU A 152 -13.47 -1.16 2.32
N ASP A 153 -12.71 -2.15 2.79
CA ASP A 153 -11.43 -2.55 2.20
C ASP A 153 -11.62 -3.18 0.82
N THR A 154 -10.91 -2.69 -0.18
CA THR A 154 -10.89 -3.25 -1.53
C THR A 154 -9.59 -3.97 -1.84
N SER A 155 -8.56 -3.76 -1.04
CA SER A 155 -7.20 -4.29 -1.25
C SER A 155 -7.00 -5.70 -0.70
N GLY A 156 -7.62 -6.02 0.44
CA GLY A 156 -7.38 -7.26 1.18
C GLY A 156 -6.06 -7.23 1.95
N PRO A 157 -5.05 -8.05 1.64
CA PRO A 157 -3.71 -7.87 2.18
C PRO A 157 -3.17 -6.48 1.86
N GLY A 158 -2.40 -5.84 2.77
CA GLY A 158 -1.85 -4.50 2.54
C GLY A 158 -1.06 -4.40 1.22
N LEU A 159 -1.07 -3.22 0.58
CA LEU A 159 -0.43 -3.04 -0.73
C LEU A 159 1.09 -3.25 -0.69
N HIS A 160 1.75 -3.09 0.47
CA HIS A 160 3.15 -3.47 0.64
C HIS A 160 3.40 -4.94 0.27
N LYS A 161 2.45 -5.86 0.48
CA LYS A 161 2.55 -7.25 0.04
C LYS A 161 2.39 -7.36 -1.47
N ARG A 162 3.43 -7.03 -2.23
CA ARG A 162 3.45 -7.03 -3.71
C ARG A 162 3.27 -8.42 -4.34
N GLY A 163 3.44 -9.48 -3.57
CA GLY A 163 3.34 -10.88 -4.04
C GLY A 163 4.67 -11.49 -4.51
N TYR A 164 5.77 -10.74 -4.57
CA TYR A 164 7.04 -11.29 -5.00
C TYR A 164 7.85 -11.98 -3.88
N ARG A 165 7.60 -11.68 -2.60
CA ARG A 165 8.24 -12.39 -1.48
C ARG A 165 7.59 -13.73 -1.24
N ALA A 166 8.37 -14.79 -1.32
CA ALA A 166 7.90 -16.14 -1.03
C ALA A 166 8.04 -16.51 0.45
N ILE A 167 9.17 -16.14 1.05
CA ILE A 167 9.53 -16.37 2.44
C ILE A 167 10.19 -15.08 2.90
N GLY A 168 9.78 -14.53 4.04
CA GLY A 168 10.39 -13.31 4.57
C GLY A 168 11.64 -13.64 5.38
N ASN A 169 12.64 -12.77 5.33
CA ASN A 169 13.64 -12.65 6.39
C ASN A 169 12.97 -12.02 7.61
N ASP A 170 13.58 -12.14 8.79
CA ASP A 170 13.11 -11.47 9.98
C ASP A 170 13.03 -9.95 9.74
N ALA A 171 11.83 -9.38 9.94
CA ALA A 171 11.53 -7.95 9.83
C ALA A 171 12.04 -7.20 8.58
N PRO A 172 11.62 -7.59 7.36
CA PRO A 172 12.04 -6.89 6.15
C PRO A 172 11.43 -5.49 6.07
N LEU A 173 12.13 -4.56 5.38
CA LEU A 173 11.59 -3.24 5.05
C LEU A 173 10.27 -3.37 4.27
N HIS A 174 9.25 -2.58 4.63
CA HIS A 174 8.01 -2.53 3.86
C HIS A 174 8.24 -1.96 2.47
N GLU A 175 7.68 -2.59 1.47
CA GLU A 175 7.83 -2.21 0.07
C GLU A 175 7.27 -0.80 -0.22
N THR A 176 6.20 -0.40 0.45
CA THR A 176 5.63 0.96 0.36
C THR A 176 6.60 2.01 0.88
N LEU A 177 7.31 1.73 1.97
CA LEU A 177 8.35 2.61 2.50
C LEU A 177 9.55 2.66 1.55
N ALA A 178 10.03 1.51 1.07
CA ALA A 178 11.13 1.45 0.10
C ALA A 178 10.81 2.27 -1.17
N ALA A 179 9.61 2.10 -1.72
CA ALA A 179 9.15 2.87 -2.89
C ALA A 179 9.11 4.37 -2.60
N GLY A 180 8.62 4.78 -1.42
CA GLY A 180 8.61 6.17 -0.97
C GLY A 180 10.02 6.76 -0.90
N MET A 181 10.96 6.04 -0.26
CA MET A 181 12.35 6.46 -0.17
C MET A 181 12.98 6.68 -1.55
N ILE A 182 12.79 5.75 -2.48
CA ILE A 182 13.33 5.86 -3.84
C ILE A 182 12.70 7.07 -4.57
N GLN A 183 11.40 7.29 -4.45
CA GLN A 183 10.75 8.44 -5.08
C GLN A 183 11.27 9.77 -4.53
N LEU A 184 11.62 9.86 -3.24
CA LEU A 184 12.22 11.04 -2.62
C LEU A 184 13.60 11.36 -3.20
N THR A 185 14.38 10.39 -3.68
CA THR A 185 15.65 10.63 -4.39
C THR A 185 15.44 11.20 -5.79
N ARG A 186 14.20 11.28 -6.28
CA ARG A 186 13.87 11.65 -7.65
C ARG A 186 14.43 10.68 -8.71
N PHE A 187 14.78 9.47 -8.32
CA PHE A 187 15.23 8.41 -9.24
C PHE A 187 14.25 8.22 -10.40
N ARG A 188 14.77 8.17 -11.62
CA ARG A 188 14.01 8.00 -12.87
C ARG A 188 14.43 6.78 -13.70
N GLY A 189 15.37 5.97 -13.19
CA GLY A 189 15.90 4.80 -13.88
C GLY A 189 17.01 5.13 -14.89
N ARG A 190 17.45 6.37 -15.00
CA ARG A 190 18.58 6.78 -15.83
C ARG A 190 19.89 6.76 -15.08
N GLU A 191 19.80 7.04 -13.78
CA GLU A 191 20.90 7.10 -12.85
C GLU A 191 21.36 5.69 -12.48
N PHE A 192 22.64 5.54 -12.12
CA PHE A 192 23.08 4.34 -11.43
C PHE A 192 22.51 4.32 -10.02
N PHE A 193 21.99 3.17 -9.59
CA PHE A 193 21.39 2.98 -8.28
C PHE A 193 22.03 1.78 -7.59
N TRP A 194 22.53 1.96 -6.38
CA TRP A 194 23.17 0.90 -5.62
C TRP A 194 22.68 0.85 -4.18
N ASP A 195 22.28 -0.34 -3.75
CA ASP A 195 22.02 -0.70 -2.36
C ASP A 195 23.07 -1.73 -1.91
N PRO A 196 24.08 -1.31 -1.13
CA PRO A 196 25.17 -2.19 -0.71
C PRO A 196 24.83 -3.13 0.43
N PHE A 197 23.63 -3.04 1.01
CA PHE A 197 23.12 -3.88 2.10
C PHE A 197 21.71 -4.37 1.79
N CYS A 198 21.54 -4.92 0.59
CA CYS A 198 20.23 -5.13 -0.01
C CYS A 198 19.39 -6.22 0.67
N GLY A 199 19.98 -7.10 1.46
CA GLY A 199 19.27 -8.22 2.08
C GLY A 199 18.48 -9.02 1.05
N SER A 200 17.17 -9.16 1.26
CA SER A 200 16.27 -9.85 0.32
C SER A 200 15.92 -9.04 -0.94
N GLY A 201 16.58 -7.90 -1.18
CA GLY A 201 16.48 -7.12 -2.41
C GLY A 201 15.32 -6.13 -2.46
N THR A 202 14.68 -5.76 -1.35
CA THR A 202 13.47 -4.90 -1.37
C THR A 202 13.69 -3.59 -2.10
N ILE A 203 14.73 -2.84 -1.74
CA ILE A 203 15.01 -1.52 -2.32
C ILE A 203 15.40 -1.62 -3.80
N PRO A 204 16.36 -2.47 -4.21
CA PRO A 204 16.69 -2.63 -5.62
C PRO A 204 15.50 -3.10 -6.49
N ILE A 205 14.64 -3.98 -5.94
CA ILE A 205 13.45 -4.45 -6.66
C ILE A 205 12.44 -3.30 -6.84
N GLU A 206 12.14 -2.52 -5.78
CA GLU A 206 11.24 -1.36 -5.89
C GLU A 206 11.83 -0.29 -6.83
N ALA A 207 13.17 -0.09 -6.85
CA ALA A 207 13.83 0.77 -7.82
C ALA A 207 13.63 0.27 -9.25
N ALA A 208 13.77 -1.03 -9.49
CA ALA A 208 13.55 -1.64 -10.79
C ALA A 208 12.07 -1.54 -11.24
N LEU A 209 11.11 -1.72 -10.33
CA LEU A 209 9.68 -1.51 -10.60
C LEU A 209 9.38 -0.06 -10.98
N ILE A 210 10.04 0.92 -10.33
CA ILE A 210 9.90 2.34 -10.64
C ILE A 210 10.55 2.66 -12.00
N ALA A 211 11.78 2.21 -12.23
CA ALA A 211 12.52 2.44 -13.47
C ALA A 211 11.78 1.91 -14.70
N LYS A 212 11.24 0.68 -14.60
CA LYS A 212 10.47 0.02 -15.65
C LYS A 212 9.04 0.55 -15.75
N ASN A 213 8.60 1.39 -14.83
CA ASN A 213 7.19 1.80 -14.65
C ASN A 213 6.24 0.59 -14.52
N ARG A 214 6.73 -0.53 -13.98
CA ARG A 214 5.89 -1.71 -13.72
C ARG A 214 5.03 -1.47 -12.48
N ALA A 215 3.73 -1.66 -12.62
CA ALA A 215 2.80 -1.48 -11.53
C ALA A 215 3.02 -2.54 -10.42
N PRO A 216 3.08 -2.15 -9.13
CA PRO A 216 3.42 -3.05 -8.03
C PRO A 216 2.36 -4.12 -7.76
N GLY A 217 1.12 -3.89 -8.16
CA GLY A 217 -0.02 -4.80 -7.95
C GLY A 217 -0.21 -5.86 -9.04
N MET A 218 0.68 -5.96 -10.04
CA MET A 218 0.49 -6.88 -11.19
C MET A 218 0.37 -8.35 -10.81
N ASN A 219 1.09 -8.78 -9.78
CA ASN A 219 1.25 -10.20 -9.42
C ASN A 219 0.47 -10.58 -8.14
N ARG A 220 -0.57 -9.82 -7.79
CA ARG A 220 -1.36 -10.10 -6.59
C ARG A 220 -2.86 -10.08 -6.89
N HIS A 221 -3.62 -10.65 -5.94
CA HIS A 221 -5.09 -10.55 -5.91
C HIS A 221 -5.52 -9.47 -4.90
N PHE A 222 -6.70 -8.90 -5.14
CA PHE A 222 -7.32 -7.89 -4.30
C PHE A 222 -8.68 -8.40 -3.79
N ALA A 223 -9.08 -7.99 -2.59
CA ALA A 223 -10.34 -8.43 -2.00
C ALA A 223 -11.55 -8.09 -2.91
N ALA A 224 -11.52 -6.92 -3.54
CA ALA A 224 -12.61 -6.52 -4.41
C ALA A 224 -12.72 -7.32 -5.73
N GLU A 225 -11.73 -8.13 -6.09
CA GLU A 225 -11.89 -9.08 -7.21
C GLU A 225 -12.98 -10.12 -6.92
N GLU A 226 -13.28 -10.41 -5.66
CA GLU A 226 -14.30 -11.38 -5.24
C GLU A 226 -15.67 -10.73 -5.04
N TYR A 227 -15.78 -9.39 -5.03
CA TYR A 227 -17.04 -8.72 -4.72
C TYR A 227 -18.06 -8.86 -5.86
N PRO A 228 -19.32 -9.27 -5.57
CA PRO A 228 -20.32 -9.59 -6.59
C PRO A 228 -20.70 -8.41 -7.51
N TRP A 229 -20.54 -7.18 -7.00
CA TRP A 229 -20.82 -5.95 -7.74
C TRP A 229 -19.63 -5.43 -8.56
N MET A 230 -18.47 -6.12 -8.49
CA MET A 230 -17.25 -5.71 -9.21
C MET A 230 -17.09 -6.48 -10.51
N PRO A 231 -17.17 -5.83 -11.69
CA PRO A 231 -16.94 -6.50 -12.96
C PRO A 231 -15.49 -6.99 -13.08
N GLN A 232 -15.32 -8.28 -13.36
CA GLN A 232 -13.99 -8.91 -13.47
C GLN A 232 -13.16 -8.36 -14.63
N GLU A 233 -13.82 -7.95 -15.70
CA GLU A 233 -13.19 -7.38 -16.89
C GLU A 233 -12.40 -6.11 -16.57
N LEU A 234 -12.86 -5.30 -15.60
CA LEU A 234 -12.16 -4.08 -15.20
C LEU A 234 -10.77 -4.36 -14.63
N TRP A 235 -10.61 -5.44 -13.86
CA TRP A 235 -9.29 -5.82 -13.33
C TRP A 235 -8.34 -6.22 -14.45
N THR A 236 -8.80 -7.05 -15.40
CA THR A 236 -8.02 -7.47 -16.55
C THR A 236 -7.61 -6.27 -17.40
N GLN A 237 -8.56 -5.41 -17.74
CA GLN A 237 -8.30 -4.20 -18.50
C GLN A 237 -7.29 -3.28 -17.81
N CYS A 238 -7.46 -3.01 -16.51
CA CYS A 238 -6.53 -2.15 -15.75
C CYS A 238 -5.13 -2.76 -15.66
N LYS A 239 -4.99 -4.09 -15.54
CA LYS A 239 -3.69 -4.77 -15.56
C LYS A 239 -3.04 -4.68 -16.95
N GLU A 240 -3.80 -4.84 -18.03
CA GLU A 240 -3.32 -4.68 -19.41
C GLU A 240 -2.86 -3.24 -19.69
N GLU A 241 -3.66 -2.25 -19.30
CA GLU A 241 -3.29 -0.83 -19.40
C GLU A 241 -2.02 -0.52 -18.61
N ALA A 242 -1.89 -1.05 -17.38
CA ALA A 242 -0.70 -0.86 -16.56
C ALA A 242 0.53 -1.51 -17.21
N LYS A 243 0.39 -2.69 -17.80
CA LYS A 243 1.45 -3.39 -18.54
C LYS A 243 1.86 -2.62 -19.80
N ALA A 244 0.91 -2.07 -20.54
CA ALA A 244 1.19 -1.28 -21.74
C ALA A 244 1.99 0.01 -21.46
N ARG A 245 1.99 0.48 -20.20
CA ARG A 245 2.77 1.64 -19.73
C ARG A 245 4.18 1.29 -19.25
N GLU A 246 4.56 0.00 -19.25
CA GLU A 246 5.93 -0.40 -18.88
C GLU A 246 6.93 0.15 -19.88
N PHE A 247 8.04 0.69 -19.38
CA PHE A 247 9.14 1.16 -20.23
C PHE A 247 10.05 0.01 -20.60
N SER A 248 10.55 0.02 -21.80
CA SER A 248 11.66 -0.83 -22.25
C SER A 248 12.97 -0.04 -22.16
N GLY A 249 13.99 -0.61 -21.52
CA GLY A 249 15.27 0.07 -21.38
C GLY A 249 16.30 -0.80 -20.67
N LYS A 250 17.55 -0.34 -20.66
CA LYS A 250 18.61 -0.90 -19.83
C LYS A 250 18.74 -0.01 -18.60
N TYR A 251 18.65 -0.63 -17.44
CA TYR A 251 18.74 0.04 -16.15
C TYR A 251 20.02 -0.37 -15.44
N ARG A 252 20.59 0.54 -14.67
CA ARG A 252 21.83 0.33 -13.92
C ARG A 252 21.49 0.28 -12.43
N ILE A 253 20.89 -0.83 -11.98
CA ILE A 253 20.49 -1.03 -10.58
C ILE A 253 21.28 -2.21 -10.04
N LEU A 254 21.96 -2.03 -8.91
CA LEU A 254 22.75 -3.02 -8.23
C LEU A 254 22.29 -3.19 -6.79
N GLY A 255 22.05 -4.40 -6.35
CA GLY A 255 21.96 -4.79 -4.96
C GLY A 255 23.21 -5.60 -4.57
N SER A 256 23.77 -5.36 -3.40
CA SER A 256 24.81 -6.24 -2.87
C SER A 256 24.59 -6.54 -1.41
N ASP A 257 25.09 -7.68 -0.96
CA ASP A 257 25.06 -8.11 0.43
C ASP A 257 26.28 -9.01 0.71
N ASN A 258 26.74 -9.01 1.95
CA ASN A 258 27.84 -9.90 2.35
C ASN A 258 27.40 -11.34 2.64
N ASP A 259 26.07 -11.58 2.69
CA ASP A 259 25.49 -12.91 2.84
C ASP A 259 25.00 -13.43 1.46
N PRO A 260 25.67 -14.47 0.89
CA PRO A 260 25.26 -15.06 -0.38
C PRO A 260 23.83 -15.62 -0.37
N SER A 261 23.30 -15.99 0.80
CA SER A 261 21.92 -16.48 0.93
C SER A 261 20.90 -15.34 0.70
N CYS A 262 21.20 -14.15 1.19
CA CYS A 262 20.43 -12.94 0.93
C CYS A 262 20.44 -12.57 -0.54
N VAL A 263 21.59 -12.63 -1.21
CA VAL A 263 21.74 -12.39 -2.66
C VAL A 263 20.91 -13.38 -3.47
N SER A 264 20.96 -14.66 -3.13
CA SER A 264 20.17 -15.71 -3.79
C SER A 264 18.67 -15.46 -3.65
N LEU A 265 18.23 -15.03 -2.45
CA LEU A 265 16.84 -14.67 -2.17
C LEU A 265 16.41 -13.42 -2.95
N ALA A 266 17.29 -12.40 -3.05
CA ALA A 266 17.04 -11.19 -3.80
C ALA A 266 16.81 -11.48 -5.30
N PHE A 267 17.63 -12.35 -5.91
CA PHE A 267 17.41 -12.84 -7.27
C PHE A 267 16.06 -13.52 -7.43
N ALA A 268 15.70 -14.42 -6.52
CA ALA A 268 14.42 -15.13 -6.55
C ALA A 268 13.23 -14.17 -6.47
N ASN A 269 13.32 -13.16 -5.60
CA ASN A 269 12.31 -12.12 -5.43
C ASN A 269 12.20 -11.22 -6.68
N ALA A 270 13.32 -10.76 -7.26
CA ALA A 270 13.35 -9.97 -8.49
C ALA A 270 12.71 -10.72 -9.67
N ARG A 271 12.99 -12.02 -9.79
CA ARG A 271 12.36 -12.87 -10.80
C ARG A 271 10.84 -12.94 -10.62
N LYS A 272 10.35 -13.13 -9.40
CA LYS A 272 8.92 -13.11 -9.10
C LYS A 272 8.28 -11.74 -9.31
N ALA A 273 9.01 -10.66 -9.04
CA ALA A 273 8.56 -9.30 -9.31
C ALA A 273 8.50 -8.99 -10.83
N GLY A 274 9.15 -9.80 -11.67
CA GLY A 274 9.24 -9.60 -13.12
C GLY A 274 10.18 -8.47 -13.52
N VAL A 275 11.27 -8.27 -12.75
CA VAL A 275 12.26 -7.21 -12.97
C VAL A 275 13.70 -7.72 -12.92
N SER A 276 13.91 -9.05 -13.02
CA SER A 276 15.24 -9.64 -13.02
C SER A 276 16.12 -9.22 -14.21
N ASP A 277 15.53 -8.64 -15.24
CA ASP A 277 16.20 -8.04 -16.39
C ASP A 277 16.64 -6.58 -16.15
N CYS A 278 16.27 -6.00 -15.00
CA CYS A 278 16.45 -4.59 -14.67
C CYS A 278 17.40 -4.38 -13.49
N VAL A 279 17.77 -5.42 -12.77
CA VAL A 279 18.56 -5.33 -11.53
C VAL A 279 19.57 -6.47 -11.45
N ASP A 280 20.81 -6.14 -11.10
CA ASP A 280 21.88 -7.08 -10.80
C ASP A 280 22.04 -7.24 -9.29
N PHE A 281 22.43 -8.45 -8.85
CA PHE A 281 22.78 -8.70 -7.45
C PHE A 281 24.17 -9.34 -7.36
N LYS A 282 24.96 -8.95 -6.36
CA LYS A 282 26.31 -9.48 -6.14
C LYS A 282 26.56 -9.71 -4.66
N ASP A 283 27.23 -10.80 -4.33
CA ASP A 283 27.79 -10.98 -3.01
C ASP A 283 29.10 -10.16 -2.88
N GLY A 284 29.31 -9.60 -1.69
CA GLY A 284 30.51 -8.83 -1.43
C GLY A 284 30.42 -7.95 -0.18
N ASP A 285 31.56 -7.65 0.35
CA ASP A 285 31.72 -6.74 1.47
C ASP A 285 31.70 -5.29 0.94
N ALA A 286 30.68 -4.53 1.30
CA ALA A 286 30.47 -3.15 0.84
C ALA A 286 31.69 -2.23 1.14
N THR A 287 32.46 -2.51 2.20
CA THR A 287 33.64 -1.73 2.57
C THR A 287 34.84 -2.00 1.65
N LYS A 288 34.82 -3.05 0.86
CA LYS A 288 35.87 -3.47 -0.09
C LYS A 288 35.47 -3.32 -1.55
N MET A 289 34.21 -3.01 -1.80
CA MET A 289 33.71 -2.81 -3.17
C MET A 289 34.08 -1.40 -3.64
N SER A 290 34.68 -1.31 -4.82
CA SER A 290 34.85 -0.03 -5.50
C SER A 290 33.53 0.47 -6.05
N LEU A 291 33.30 1.77 -5.99
CA LEU A 291 32.13 2.40 -6.62
C LEU A 291 32.14 2.10 -8.14
N PRO A 292 31.04 1.55 -8.68
CA PRO A 292 30.99 1.18 -10.10
C PRO A 292 30.93 2.37 -11.07
N CYS A 293 30.74 3.59 -10.57
CA CYS A 293 30.72 4.84 -11.34
C CYS A 293 30.85 6.05 -10.44
N ASP A 294 31.20 7.20 -11.02
CA ASP A 294 31.45 8.46 -10.31
C ASP A 294 30.15 9.20 -9.94
N GLU A 295 29.02 8.86 -10.57
CA GLU A 295 27.72 9.50 -10.35
C GLU A 295 26.61 8.47 -10.21
N GLY A 296 25.69 8.71 -9.26
CA GLY A 296 24.54 7.84 -9.05
C GLY A 296 23.84 8.05 -7.70
N ILE A 297 22.98 7.11 -7.34
CA ILE A 297 22.27 7.07 -6.07
C ILE A 297 22.79 5.89 -5.27
N LEU A 298 23.40 6.18 -4.14
CA LEU A 298 23.81 5.20 -3.14
C LEU A 298 22.81 5.22 -1.99
N VAL A 299 22.27 4.07 -1.64
CA VAL A 299 21.33 3.93 -0.52
C VAL A 299 22.08 3.35 0.68
N LEU A 300 22.26 4.17 1.71
CA LEU A 300 22.83 3.76 2.99
C LEU A 300 21.72 3.79 4.04
N ILE A 301 21.16 2.61 4.39
CA ILE A 301 20.25 2.47 5.52
C ILE A 301 21.01 1.85 6.66
N HIS A 302 21.33 2.66 7.67
CA HIS A 302 21.89 2.15 8.91
C HIS A 302 20.74 1.69 9.81
N LEU A 303 20.39 0.41 9.74
CA LEU A 303 19.48 -0.24 10.68
C LEU A 303 20.23 -0.47 12.00
N VAL A 304 20.32 0.57 12.83
CA VAL A 304 20.54 0.36 14.25
C VAL A 304 19.24 -0.19 14.80
N VAL A 305 19.24 -1.47 15.15
CA VAL A 305 18.17 -2.12 15.93
C VAL A 305 17.99 -1.30 17.19
N LEU A 306 16.99 -0.43 17.24
CA LEU A 306 16.34 0.26 18.35
C LEU A 306 15.94 1.73 18.11
N ASN A 307 16.23 2.37 16.97
CA ASN A 307 15.64 3.70 16.70
C ASN A 307 15.61 4.01 15.20
N LEU A 308 14.43 3.99 14.63
CA LEU A 308 14.08 4.43 13.28
C LEU A 308 14.26 5.95 13.08
N GLN A 309 15.45 6.48 13.24
CA GLN A 309 15.63 7.94 13.16
C GLN A 309 16.85 8.41 12.38
N ARG A 310 17.22 7.82 11.25
CA ARG A 310 17.95 8.59 10.22
C ARG A 310 18.06 7.80 8.93
N LEU A 311 17.24 8.18 7.97
CA LEU A 311 17.43 7.87 6.58
C LEU A 311 18.46 8.85 6.03
N VAL A 312 19.61 8.38 5.59
CA VAL A 312 20.58 9.25 4.89
C VAL A 312 20.58 8.81 3.43
N LEU A 313 19.87 9.56 2.60
CA LEU A 313 19.99 9.49 1.14
C LEU A 313 21.08 10.50 0.76
N GLN A 314 22.20 10.01 0.23
CA GLN A 314 23.26 10.87 -0.29
C GLN A 314 23.41 10.68 -1.79
N THR A 315 23.55 11.79 -2.50
CA THR A 315 24.12 11.80 -3.84
C THR A 315 25.65 11.68 -3.75
N PHE A 316 26.29 11.06 -4.72
CA PHE A 316 27.75 10.76 -4.70
C PHE A 316 28.65 11.97 -4.50
N ASP A 317 28.18 13.18 -4.78
CA ASP A 317 28.94 14.43 -4.67
C ASP A 317 29.45 14.74 -3.24
N ASN A 318 28.95 14.04 -2.20
CA ASN A 318 29.29 14.29 -0.79
C ASN A 318 30.05 13.14 -0.10
N LEU A 319 30.43 12.07 -0.82
CA LEU A 319 30.99 10.88 -0.18
C LEU A 319 32.44 11.05 0.34
N HIS A 320 33.21 12.01 -0.16
CA HIS A 320 34.60 12.22 0.22
C HIS A 320 34.81 12.74 1.66
N SER A 321 33.76 13.10 2.38
CA SER A 321 33.87 13.63 3.76
C SER A 321 33.50 12.63 4.86
N TYR A 322 33.11 11.37 4.53
CA TYR A 322 32.59 10.37 5.49
C TYR A 322 33.27 8.99 5.42
N LEU A 323 34.25 8.80 4.56
CA LEU A 323 35.23 7.69 4.58
C LEU A 323 36.56 8.19 5.09
#